data_7a546e7094f53d1a5cbcd01d7dd8eca8
#
_entry.id   7a546e7094f53d1a5cbcd01d7dd8eca8
#
_cell.length_a   1.000
_cell.length_b   1.000
_cell.length_c   1.000
_cell.angle_alpha   90.00
_cell.angle_beta   90.00
_cell.angle_gamma   90.00
#
_symmetry.space_group_name_H-M   'P 1'
#
loop_
_entity.id
_entity.type
_entity.pdbx_description
1 polymer ?
#
loop_
_entity_poly.entity_id
_entity_poly.type
_entity_poly.pdbx_seq_one_letter_code
_entity_poly.pdbx_strand_id
1 'polypeptide(L)'
;GSLSARRIPAAGAAKLRTLGLTRQKSRYCYELANAVVERRLSLGRLATMNDQNATEGLIELPGIGPWSAAIYLMSALGRIDVWPAGDLALRHGVAEILPGVDTESLADSGDRWQPQRAVAARLVWHHYRNRRDKKP
;
A
#
# COMPACT_ATOMS: atom_id res chain seq x y z
N GLY A 1 17.91 -6.40 -17.47
CA GLY A 1 16.63 -6.52 -18.19
C GLY A 1 15.51 -5.94 -17.35
N SER A 2 14.53 -5.26 -17.97
CA SER A 2 13.43 -4.63 -17.24
C SER A 2 12.54 -5.68 -16.54
N LEU A 3 12.04 -5.35 -15.34
CA LEU A 3 11.03 -6.12 -14.64
C LEU A 3 9.71 -5.99 -15.41
N SER A 4 9.07 -7.11 -15.76
CA SER A 4 7.74 -7.10 -16.37
C SER A 4 6.87 -8.22 -15.82
N ALA A 5 5.56 -8.01 -15.80
CA ALA A 5 4.61 -8.99 -15.31
C ALA A 5 4.72 -10.35 -16.05
N ARG A 6 5.04 -10.34 -17.34
CA ARG A 6 5.18 -11.58 -18.15
C ARG A 6 6.38 -12.44 -17.75
N ARG A 7 7.45 -11.83 -17.22
CA ARG A 7 8.68 -12.57 -16.86
C ARG A 7 8.56 -13.33 -15.54
N ILE A 8 7.71 -12.87 -14.65
CA ILE A 8 7.53 -13.49 -13.34
C ILE A 8 6.86 -14.87 -13.44
N PRO A 9 5.72 -15.06 -14.14
CA PRO A 9 5.14 -16.38 -14.34
C PRO A 9 6.06 -17.33 -15.11
N ALA A 10 6.76 -16.82 -16.13
CA ALA A 10 7.70 -17.63 -16.91
C ALA A 10 8.89 -18.15 -16.06
N ALA A 11 9.34 -17.39 -15.06
CA ALA A 11 10.39 -17.81 -14.14
C ALA A 11 9.90 -18.78 -13.06
N GLY A 12 8.63 -18.70 -12.68
CA GLY A 12 7.99 -19.49 -11.64
C GLY A 12 8.30 -19.01 -10.21
N ALA A 13 7.40 -19.35 -9.28
CA ALA A 13 7.54 -18.96 -7.87
C ALA A 13 8.81 -19.51 -7.20
N ALA A 14 9.30 -20.69 -7.62
CA ALA A 14 10.52 -21.27 -7.12
C ALA A 14 11.74 -20.40 -7.43
N LYS A 15 11.83 -19.85 -8.63
CA LYS A 15 12.91 -18.93 -9.00
C LYS A 15 12.89 -17.64 -8.18
N LEU A 16 11.70 -17.10 -7.87
CA LEU A 16 11.59 -15.94 -6.99
C LEU A 16 12.16 -16.20 -5.59
N ARG A 17 12.02 -17.43 -5.08
CA ARG A 17 12.61 -17.82 -3.80
C ARG A 17 14.14 -17.82 -3.84
N THR A 18 14.74 -18.27 -4.93
CA THR A 18 16.22 -18.23 -5.08
C THR A 18 16.77 -16.81 -5.15
N LEU A 19 15.91 -15.82 -5.41
CA LEU A 19 16.25 -14.38 -5.39
C LEU A 19 16.03 -13.74 -4.02
N GLY A 20 15.77 -14.53 -2.97
CA GLY A 20 15.67 -14.04 -1.59
C GLY A 20 14.23 -13.72 -1.12
N LEU A 21 13.21 -13.98 -1.91
CA LEU A 21 11.83 -13.80 -1.45
C LEU A 21 11.42 -14.97 -0.54
N THR A 22 10.66 -14.65 0.51
CA THR A 22 10.01 -15.68 1.31
C THR A 22 9.00 -16.48 0.47
N ARG A 23 8.64 -17.69 0.92
CA ARG A 23 7.63 -18.51 0.23
C ARG A 23 6.33 -17.73 -0.03
N GLN A 24 5.86 -17.00 0.97
CA GLN A 24 4.64 -16.23 0.89
C GLN A 24 4.76 -15.07 -0.12
N LYS A 25 5.83 -14.27 -0.04
CA LYS A 25 6.09 -13.17 -0.98
C LYS A 25 6.24 -13.66 -2.41
N SER A 26 6.91 -14.78 -2.63
CA SER A 26 7.07 -15.40 -3.95
C SER A 26 5.71 -15.78 -4.55
N ARG A 27 4.82 -16.37 -3.73
CA ARG A 27 3.46 -16.69 -4.14
C ARG A 27 2.67 -15.43 -4.52
N TYR A 28 2.70 -14.39 -3.69
CA TYR A 28 1.96 -13.16 -3.95
C TYR A 28 2.44 -12.43 -5.22
N CYS A 29 3.75 -12.36 -5.42
CA CYS A 29 4.31 -11.79 -6.65
C CYS A 29 3.90 -12.60 -7.89
N TYR A 30 3.88 -13.92 -7.78
CA TYR A 30 3.46 -14.80 -8.87
C TYR A 30 1.99 -14.61 -9.21
N GLU A 31 1.09 -14.63 -8.21
CA GLU A 31 -0.36 -14.42 -8.38
C GLU A 31 -0.69 -13.05 -8.97
N LEU A 32 -0.06 -11.99 -8.46
CA LEU A 32 -0.23 -10.65 -8.99
C LEU A 32 0.19 -10.56 -10.46
N ALA A 33 1.35 -11.14 -10.80
CA ALA A 33 1.84 -11.12 -12.17
C ALA A 33 0.93 -11.93 -13.12
N ASN A 34 0.42 -13.08 -12.69
CA ASN A 34 -0.56 -13.86 -13.44
C ASN A 34 -1.86 -13.07 -13.65
N ALA A 35 -2.38 -12.42 -12.61
CA ALA A 35 -3.59 -11.61 -12.73
C ALA A 35 -3.46 -10.52 -13.81
N VAL A 36 -2.28 -9.90 -13.91
CA VAL A 36 -1.99 -8.90 -14.97
C VAL A 36 -1.88 -9.56 -16.35
N VAL A 37 -1.18 -10.68 -16.48
CA VAL A 37 -0.98 -11.37 -17.76
C VAL A 37 -2.28 -11.93 -18.30
N GLU A 38 -3.12 -12.51 -17.45
CA GLU A 38 -4.43 -13.06 -17.77
C GLU A 38 -5.54 -12.00 -17.88
N ARG A 39 -5.17 -10.72 -17.73
CA ARG A 39 -6.10 -9.58 -17.79
C ARG A 39 -7.21 -9.59 -16.72
N ARG A 40 -7.07 -10.38 -15.65
CA ARG A 40 -7.95 -10.32 -14.48
C ARG A 40 -7.74 -9.00 -13.73
N LEU A 41 -6.51 -8.50 -13.70
CA LEU A 41 -6.17 -7.15 -13.21
C LEU A 41 -5.65 -6.28 -14.36
N SER A 42 -6.26 -5.12 -14.56
CA SER A 42 -5.78 -4.11 -15.49
C SER A 42 -5.32 -2.87 -14.74
N LEU A 43 -4.01 -2.63 -14.71
CA LEU A 43 -3.43 -1.45 -14.05
C LEU A 43 -3.94 -0.14 -14.67
N GLY A 44 -4.17 -0.12 -15.99
CA GLY A 44 -4.76 1.04 -16.67
C GLY A 44 -6.21 1.31 -16.25
N ARG A 45 -7.01 0.26 -16.05
CA ARG A 45 -8.38 0.42 -15.54
C ARG A 45 -8.40 0.90 -14.09
N LEU A 46 -7.52 0.41 -13.23
CA LEU A 46 -7.39 0.90 -11.85
C LEU A 46 -7.16 2.42 -11.81
N ALA A 47 -6.36 2.95 -12.73
CA ALA A 47 -6.07 4.38 -12.79
C ALA A 47 -7.31 5.24 -13.11
N THR A 48 -8.32 4.69 -13.79
CA THR A 48 -9.55 5.39 -14.18
C THR A 48 -10.75 5.11 -13.25
N MET A 49 -10.63 4.13 -12.35
CA MET A 49 -11.67 3.82 -11.36
C MET A 49 -11.69 4.86 -10.23
N ASN A 50 -12.82 4.99 -9.52
CA ASN A 50 -12.85 5.66 -8.23
C ASN A 50 -12.05 4.86 -7.19
N ASP A 51 -11.72 5.49 -6.06
CA ASP A 51 -10.82 4.90 -5.05
C ASP A 51 -11.42 3.64 -4.40
N GLN A 52 -12.74 3.61 -4.20
CA GLN A 52 -13.42 2.45 -3.64
C GLN A 52 -13.30 1.23 -4.58
N ASN A 53 -13.71 1.36 -5.83
CA ASN A 53 -13.67 0.27 -6.81
C ASN A 53 -12.24 -0.18 -7.09
N ALA A 54 -11.27 0.74 -7.11
CA ALA A 54 -9.87 0.40 -7.27
C ALA A 54 -9.33 -0.38 -6.06
N THR A 55 -9.74 -0.02 -4.85
CA THR A 55 -9.39 -0.73 -3.62
C THR A 55 -9.99 -2.14 -3.63
N GLU A 56 -11.27 -2.28 -3.92
CA GLU A 56 -11.98 -3.57 -4.01
C GLU A 56 -11.29 -4.50 -5.02
N GLY A 57 -10.99 -4.03 -6.23
CA GLY A 57 -10.28 -4.82 -7.23
C GLY A 57 -8.85 -5.22 -6.85
N LEU A 58 -8.19 -4.44 -6.00
CA LEU A 58 -6.85 -4.78 -5.49
C LEU A 58 -6.90 -5.82 -4.36
N ILE A 59 -7.84 -5.71 -3.42
CA ILE A 59 -7.94 -6.62 -2.27
C ILE A 59 -8.41 -8.03 -2.63
N GLU A 60 -9.02 -8.23 -3.81
CA GLU A 60 -9.31 -9.57 -4.36
C GLU A 60 -8.03 -10.39 -4.61
N LEU A 61 -6.88 -9.74 -4.72
CA LEU A 61 -5.62 -10.42 -5.00
C LEU A 61 -4.96 -10.95 -3.73
N PRO A 62 -4.49 -12.20 -3.72
CA PRO A 62 -3.79 -12.76 -2.59
C PRO A 62 -2.58 -11.92 -2.18
N GLY A 63 -2.55 -11.52 -0.90
CA GLY A 63 -1.45 -10.74 -0.34
C GLY A 63 -1.58 -9.23 -0.48
N ILE A 64 -2.64 -8.74 -1.07
CA ILE A 64 -2.99 -7.31 -1.06
C ILE A 64 -4.14 -7.10 -0.08
N GLY A 65 -3.84 -6.50 1.05
CA GLY A 65 -4.84 -6.06 2.02
C GLY A 65 -5.18 -4.57 1.83
N PRO A 66 -6.14 -4.04 2.62
CA PRO A 66 -6.56 -2.64 2.55
C PRO A 66 -5.41 -1.64 2.66
N TRP A 67 -4.45 -1.90 3.57
CA TRP A 67 -3.25 -1.07 3.71
C TRP A 67 -2.41 -1.04 2.43
N SER A 68 -2.13 -2.21 1.83
CA SER A 68 -1.34 -2.29 0.59
C SER A 68 -2.05 -1.63 -0.59
N ALA A 69 -3.37 -1.78 -0.68
CA ALA A 69 -4.18 -1.10 -1.68
C ALA A 69 -4.10 0.43 -1.52
N ALA A 70 -4.27 0.94 -0.30
CA ALA A 70 -4.14 2.37 0.00
C ALA A 70 -2.75 2.90 -0.40
N ILE A 71 -1.67 2.19 -0.06
CA ILE A 71 -0.31 2.57 -0.46
C ILE A 71 -0.15 2.62 -1.99
N TYR A 72 -0.74 1.66 -2.72
CA TYR A 72 -0.72 1.67 -4.18
C TYR A 72 -1.47 2.88 -4.76
N LEU A 73 -2.68 3.17 -4.26
CA LEU A 73 -3.46 4.32 -4.69
C LEU A 73 -2.70 5.64 -4.46
N MET A 74 -2.10 5.81 -3.29
CA MET A 74 -1.34 7.00 -2.93
C MET A 74 -0.06 7.17 -3.75
N SER A 75 0.69 6.08 -3.95
CA SER A 75 2.06 6.15 -4.45
C SER A 75 2.17 5.92 -5.96
N ALA A 76 1.36 5.02 -6.51
CA ALA A 76 1.37 4.68 -7.93
C ALA A 76 0.32 5.44 -8.73
N LEU A 77 -0.86 5.68 -8.15
CA LEU A 77 -1.95 6.40 -8.83
C LEU A 77 -2.05 7.89 -8.44
N GLY A 78 -1.27 8.33 -7.45
CA GLY A 78 -1.24 9.73 -7.02
C GLY A 78 -2.54 10.22 -6.37
N ARG A 79 -3.36 9.30 -5.81
CA ARG A 79 -4.61 9.68 -5.16
C ARG A 79 -4.34 10.51 -3.90
N ILE A 80 -5.01 11.65 -3.77
CA ILE A 80 -4.73 12.63 -2.71
C ILE A 80 -5.56 12.40 -1.44
N ASP A 81 -6.71 11.72 -1.56
CA ASP A 81 -7.64 11.55 -0.44
C ASP A 81 -7.81 10.08 -0.04
N VAL A 82 -6.70 9.38 0.14
CA VAL A 82 -6.64 8.00 0.62
C VAL A 82 -5.89 7.97 1.94
N TRP A 83 -6.40 7.15 2.88
CA TRP A 83 -5.80 6.96 4.20
C TRP A 83 -5.41 5.50 4.43
N PRO A 84 -4.13 5.20 4.71
CA PRO A 84 -3.66 3.83 4.91
C PRO A 84 -3.92 3.37 6.35
N ALA A 85 -5.18 3.11 6.68
CA ALA A 85 -5.59 2.62 7.98
C ALA A 85 -4.80 1.35 8.36
N GLY A 86 -4.49 1.19 9.66
CA GLY A 86 -3.71 0.07 10.16
C GLY A 86 -2.18 0.22 10.04
N ASP A 87 -1.67 1.34 9.51
CA ASP A 87 -0.24 1.63 9.50
C ASP A 87 0.28 2.00 10.89
N LEU A 88 1.21 1.20 11.44
CA LEU A 88 1.75 1.41 12.78
C LEU A 88 2.57 2.70 12.91
N ALA A 89 3.35 3.06 11.90
CA ALA A 89 4.15 4.28 11.93
C ALA A 89 3.24 5.52 11.88
N LEU A 90 2.15 5.42 11.09
CA LEU A 90 1.14 6.45 11.02
C LEU A 90 0.39 6.59 12.34
N ARG A 91 -0.01 5.47 12.97
CA ARG A 91 -0.65 5.46 14.28
C ARG A 91 0.21 6.16 15.34
N HIS A 92 1.49 5.79 15.43
CA HIS A 92 2.43 6.42 16.37
C HIS A 92 2.66 7.89 16.07
N GLY A 93 2.85 8.26 14.80
CA GLY A 93 3.06 9.64 14.40
C GLY A 93 1.86 10.54 14.69
N VAL A 94 0.64 10.06 14.46
CA VAL A 94 -0.60 10.78 14.80
C VAL A 94 -0.70 11.01 16.31
N ALA A 95 -0.45 9.98 17.13
CA ALA A 95 -0.49 10.09 18.58
C ALA A 95 0.52 11.12 19.14
N GLU A 96 1.68 11.25 18.48
CA GLU A 96 2.68 12.25 18.85
C GLU A 96 2.28 13.68 18.45
N ILE A 97 1.65 13.85 17.30
CA ILE A 97 1.26 15.17 16.77
C ILE A 97 -0.05 15.67 17.42
N LEU A 98 -0.95 14.74 17.72
CA LEU A 98 -2.26 15.01 18.30
C LEU A 98 -2.41 14.25 19.63
N PRO A 99 -1.83 14.75 20.73
CA PRO A 99 -2.00 14.11 22.04
C PRO A 99 -3.49 14.08 22.40
N GLY A 100 -3.96 12.93 22.90
CA GLY A 100 -5.36 12.71 23.28
C GLY A 100 -6.25 12.12 22.14
N VAL A 101 -5.71 11.89 20.96
CA VAL A 101 -6.40 11.10 19.93
C VAL A 101 -6.30 9.61 20.28
N ASP A 102 -7.43 8.94 20.27
CA ASP A 102 -7.46 7.49 20.39
C ASP A 102 -6.81 6.85 19.16
N THR A 103 -5.69 6.15 19.41
CA THR A 103 -4.91 5.49 18.33
C THR A 103 -5.62 4.26 17.77
N GLU A 104 -6.63 3.72 18.45
CA GLU A 104 -7.47 2.64 17.94
C GLU A 104 -8.45 3.14 16.89
N SER A 105 -8.89 4.38 16.99
CA SER A 105 -9.76 5.05 16.01
C SER A 105 -8.98 5.81 14.91
N LEU A 106 -7.84 5.28 14.49
CA LEU A 106 -7.00 5.92 13.47
C LEU A 106 -7.73 6.18 12.15
N ALA A 107 -8.76 5.38 11.82
CA ALA A 107 -9.63 5.64 10.68
C ALA A 107 -10.34 7.00 10.81
N ASP A 108 -10.85 7.30 12.01
CA ASP A 108 -11.52 8.57 12.29
C ASP A 108 -10.53 9.74 12.23
N SER A 109 -9.29 9.51 12.63
CA SER A 109 -8.22 10.52 12.53
C SER A 109 -7.93 10.92 11.09
N GLY A 110 -8.02 9.98 10.15
CA GLY A 110 -7.85 10.25 8.72
C GLY A 110 -8.90 11.21 8.17
N ASP A 111 -10.12 11.13 8.64
CA ASP A 111 -11.23 11.94 8.14
C ASP A 111 -11.06 13.44 8.43
N ARG A 112 -10.29 13.79 9.46
CA ARG A 112 -9.95 15.18 9.79
C ARG A 112 -9.13 15.87 8.68
N TRP A 113 -8.49 15.13 7.82
CA TRP A 113 -7.64 15.65 6.75
C TRP A 113 -8.25 15.50 5.35
N GLN A 114 -9.54 15.17 5.26
CA GLN A 114 -10.23 15.23 3.96
C GLN A 114 -10.22 16.66 3.41
N PRO A 115 -10.07 16.83 2.12
CA PRO A 115 -9.88 15.85 1.04
C PRO A 115 -8.40 15.57 0.69
N GLN A 116 -7.48 15.67 1.66
CA GLN A 116 -6.03 15.55 1.43
C GLN A 116 -5.37 14.54 2.36
N ARG A 117 -6.05 13.46 2.68
CA ARG A 117 -5.60 12.42 3.62
C ARG A 117 -4.23 11.84 3.27
N ALA A 118 -3.94 11.61 1.99
CA ALA A 118 -2.65 11.08 1.54
C ALA A 118 -1.48 12.06 1.79
N VAL A 119 -1.73 13.35 1.70
CA VAL A 119 -0.74 14.38 2.01
C VAL A 119 -0.44 14.38 3.52
N ALA A 120 -1.50 14.37 4.33
CA ALA A 120 -1.37 14.29 5.79
C ALA A 120 -0.59 13.04 6.22
N ALA A 121 -0.91 11.86 5.67
CA ALA A 121 -0.19 10.62 5.95
C ALA A 121 1.31 10.73 5.65
N ARG A 122 1.69 11.34 4.53
CA ARG A 122 3.10 11.56 4.17
C ARG A 122 3.83 12.48 5.14
N LEU A 123 3.16 13.55 5.61
CA LEU A 123 3.71 14.46 6.62
C LEU A 123 3.90 13.76 7.96
N VAL A 124 2.92 12.97 8.40
CA VAL A 124 3.01 12.17 9.62
C VAL A 124 4.16 11.15 9.54
N TRP A 125 4.31 10.43 8.43
CA TRP A 125 5.46 9.52 8.24
C TRP A 125 6.80 10.25 8.23
N HIS A 126 6.87 11.45 7.65
CA HIS A 126 8.07 12.28 7.66
C HIS A 126 8.45 12.65 9.09
N HIS A 127 7.48 13.13 9.88
CA HIS A 127 7.66 13.43 11.30
C HIS A 127 8.18 12.22 12.09
N TYR A 128 7.48 11.08 11.96
CA TYR A 128 7.83 9.84 12.67
C TYR A 128 9.24 9.35 12.36
N ARG A 129 9.67 9.39 11.09
CA ARG A 129 11.04 9.01 10.69
C ARG A 129 12.09 9.94 11.27
N ASN A 130 11.90 11.24 11.15
CA ASN A 130 12.89 12.22 11.62
C ASN A 130 13.09 12.18 13.13
N ARG A 131 12.09 11.78 13.90
CA ARG A 131 12.24 11.58 15.36
C ARG A 131 13.05 10.35 15.71
N ARG A 132 12.89 9.26 14.95
CA ARG A 132 13.66 8.03 15.18
C ARG A 132 15.14 8.21 14.89
N ASP A 133 15.47 8.99 13.85
CA ASP A 133 16.86 9.25 13.47
C ASP A 133 17.58 10.22 14.46
N LYS A 134 16.83 10.90 15.32
CA LYS A 134 17.36 11.80 16.36
C LYS A 134 17.44 11.19 17.77
N LYS A 135 17.03 9.93 17.96
CA LYS A 135 17.30 9.23 19.23
C LYS A 135 18.76 8.74 19.23
N PRO A 136 19.55 9.13 20.26
CA PRO A 136 20.94 8.72 20.42
C PRO A 136 21.04 7.19 20.61
#